data_83675cd26827de38339fdb3b8a0c41f2
#
_entry.id   83675cd26827de38339fdb3b8a0c41f2
#
_cell.length_a   1.000
_cell.length_b   1.000
_cell.length_c   1.000
_cell.angle_alpha   90.00
_cell.angle_beta   90.00
_cell.angle_gamma   90.00
#
_symmetry.space_group_name_H-M   'P 1'
#
loop_
_entity.id
_entity.type
_entity.pdbx_description
1 polymer ?
#
loop_
_entity_poly.entity_id
_entity_poly.type
_entity_poly.pdbx_seq_one_letter_code
_entity_poly.pdbx_strand_id
1 'polypeptide(L)'
;ISMLKKMTAFAAATVLALSLATTTNAAQFKDVLATHSLNIEIEYLAGKGIISGYSDGTFKPNAPIAKKHVAKMLVSALDLPTTNLKPLPYKDVPTTHPYYKEIAAVQNAGIISGSNGNFNPNGNLTRAQMAKIIAKAFDLKGTSDVQFKDVPKTAWEYEFVQALAANNITTGYSGGIFKPTEPI
;
A
#
# COMPACT_ATOMS: atom_id res chain seq x y z
N ILE A 1 -12.15 -13.79 75.19
CA ILE A 1 -13.21 -14.77 74.97
C ILE A 1 -13.67 -14.67 73.53
N SER A 2 -13.19 -15.59 72.85
CA SER A 2 -13.60 -16.30 71.65
C SER A 2 -15.02 -16.02 71.12
N MET A 3 -15.16 -15.80 69.85
CA MET A 3 -16.10 -16.55 69.00
C MET A 3 -15.64 -16.55 67.55
N LEU A 4 -15.17 -17.70 67.20
CA LEU A 4 -14.85 -18.15 65.86
C LEU A 4 -16.17 -18.33 65.07
N LYS A 5 -16.48 -17.50 64.13
CA LYS A 5 -17.58 -17.72 63.20
C LYS A 5 -17.05 -18.20 61.88
N LYS A 6 -17.38 -19.43 61.58
CA LYS A 6 -17.16 -20.10 60.29
C LYS A 6 -17.92 -19.33 59.20
N MET A 7 -17.18 -18.82 58.23
CA MET A 7 -17.75 -18.43 56.93
C MET A 7 -17.30 -19.38 55.86
N THR A 8 -18.21 -20.18 55.43
CA THR A 8 -18.10 -21.04 54.26
C THR A 8 -17.96 -20.19 53.03
N ALA A 9 -16.80 -20.28 52.38
CA ALA A 9 -16.55 -19.65 51.09
C ALA A 9 -17.25 -20.46 50.00
N PHE A 10 -18.23 -19.85 49.36
CA PHE A 10 -18.82 -20.34 48.11
C PHE A 10 -17.91 -19.90 46.94
N ALA A 11 -17.10 -20.78 46.46
CA ALA A 11 -16.29 -20.54 45.27
C ALA A 11 -17.19 -20.62 44.01
N ALA A 12 -17.69 -19.47 43.56
CA ALA A 12 -18.27 -19.37 42.23
C ALA A 12 -17.15 -19.32 41.20
N ALA A 13 -16.88 -20.44 40.58
CA ALA A 13 -16.00 -20.51 39.41
C ALA A 13 -16.71 -19.90 38.21
N THR A 14 -16.49 -18.61 37.98
CA THR A 14 -16.85 -17.94 36.72
C THR A 14 -15.88 -18.45 35.66
N VAL A 15 -16.33 -19.42 34.86
CA VAL A 15 -15.67 -19.79 33.63
C VAL A 15 -15.82 -18.63 32.65
N LEU A 16 -14.79 -17.80 32.55
CA LEU A 16 -14.68 -16.79 31.52
C LEU A 16 -14.41 -17.52 30.21
N ALA A 17 -15.48 -17.82 29.46
CA ALA A 17 -15.35 -18.32 28.10
C ALA A 17 -14.73 -17.19 27.25
N LEU A 18 -13.42 -17.26 27.11
CA LEU A 18 -12.69 -16.44 26.14
C LEU A 18 -13.11 -16.95 24.75
N SER A 19 -14.17 -16.36 24.20
CA SER A 19 -14.51 -16.58 22.80
C SER A 19 -13.34 -16.02 21.97
N LEU A 20 -12.44 -16.91 21.58
CA LEU A 20 -11.54 -16.67 20.45
C LEU A 20 -12.46 -16.45 19.25
N ALA A 21 -12.75 -15.17 18.95
CA ALA A 21 -13.26 -14.78 17.66
C ALA A 21 -12.18 -15.19 16.65
N THR A 22 -12.29 -16.40 16.13
CA THR A 22 -11.59 -16.76 14.90
C THR A 22 -12.15 -15.83 13.85
N THR A 23 -11.44 -14.74 13.56
CA THR A 23 -11.65 -14.01 12.34
C THR A 23 -11.31 -15.00 11.22
N THR A 24 -12.34 -15.68 10.72
CA THR A 24 -12.22 -16.37 9.44
C THR A 24 -11.96 -15.26 8.42
N ASN A 25 -10.68 -15.08 8.07
CA ASN A 25 -10.33 -14.39 6.85
C ASN A 25 -10.93 -15.23 5.71
N ALA A 26 -12.17 -14.93 5.36
CA ALA A 26 -12.73 -15.42 4.12
C ALA A 26 -11.79 -14.91 3.01
N ALA A 27 -11.39 -15.80 2.11
CA ALA A 27 -10.63 -15.43 0.92
C ALA A 27 -11.31 -14.20 0.30
N GLN A 28 -10.64 -13.06 0.40
CA GLN A 28 -11.31 -11.76 0.27
C GLN A 28 -11.57 -11.42 -1.19
N PHE A 29 -10.84 -12.06 -2.11
CA PHE A 29 -10.94 -11.81 -3.54
C PHE A 29 -11.07 -13.12 -4.31
N LYS A 30 -12.06 -13.18 -5.21
CA LYS A 30 -12.40 -14.38 -5.99
C LYS A 30 -11.26 -14.85 -6.90
N ASP A 31 -10.40 -13.94 -7.32
CA ASP A 31 -9.29 -14.16 -8.26
C ASP A 31 -7.92 -14.24 -7.57
N VAL A 32 -7.88 -14.24 -6.24
CA VAL A 32 -6.66 -14.44 -5.45
C VAL A 32 -6.81 -15.72 -4.65
N LEU A 33 -6.38 -16.84 -5.24
CA LEU A 33 -6.41 -18.13 -4.58
C LEU A 33 -5.37 -18.21 -3.46
N ALA A 34 -5.58 -19.08 -2.49
CA ALA A 34 -4.60 -19.34 -1.39
C ALA A 34 -3.22 -19.77 -1.92
N THR A 35 -3.15 -20.31 -3.14
CA THR A 35 -1.91 -20.70 -3.82
C THR A 35 -1.26 -19.56 -4.61
N HIS A 36 -1.88 -18.38 -4.68
CA HIS A 36 -1.31 -17.23 -5.36
C HIS A 36 -0.06 -16.76 -4.62
N SER A 37 1.03 -16.48 -5.33
CA SER A 37 2.33 -16.14 -4.74
C SER A 37 2.31 -14.90 -3.83
N LEU A 38 1.37 -13.99 -4.01
CA LEU A 38 1.18 -12.77 -3.22
C LEU A 38 -0.09 -12.82 -2.36
N ASN A 39 -0.66 -14.00 -2.12
CA ASN A 39 -1.91 -14.11 -1.36
C ASN A 39 -1.77 -13.50 0.04
N ILE A 40 -0.71 -13.84 0.76
CA ILE A 40 -0.47 -13.36 2.14
C ILE A 40 -0.38 -11.85 2.20
N GLU A 41 0.36 -11.23 1.27
CA GLU A 41 0.53 -9.77 1.20
C GLU A 41 -0.78 -9.07 0.85
N ILE A 42 -1.52 -9.61 -0.10
CA ILE A 42 -2.83 -9.06 -0.52
C ILE A 42 -3.83 -9.17 0.64
N GLU A 43 -3.94 -10.31 1.30
CA GLU A 43 -4.82 -10.48 2.45
C GLU A 43 -4.44 -9.57 3.62
N TYR A 44 -3.14 -9.43 3.90
CA TYR A 44 -2.64 -8.53 4.93
C TYR A 44 -3.03 -7.06 4.65
N LEU A 45 -2.78 -6.59 3.43
CA LEU A 45 -3.12 -5.21 3.05
C LEU A 45 -4.64 -4.97 3.03
N ALA A 46 -5.41 -5.96 2.63
CA ALA A 46 -6.87 -5.90 2.68
C ALA A 46 -7.39 -5.87 4.13
N GLY A 47 -6.85 -6.71 5.00
CA GLY A 47 -7.16 -6.72 6.44
C GLY A 47 -6.80 -5.40 7.15
N LYS A 48 -5.83 -4.66 6.62
CA LYS A 48 -5.47 -3.30 7.07
C LYS A 48 -6.32 -2.19 6.43
N GLY A 49 -7.23 -2.52 5.52
CA GLY A 49 -8.04 -1.53 4.80
C GLY A 49 -7.25 -0.67 3.79
N ILE A 50 -6.02 -1.07 3.45
CA ILE A 50 -5.17 -0.37 2.48
C ILE A 50 -5.67 -0.63 1.07
N ILE A 51 -6.11 -1.85 0.78
CA ILE A 51 -6.72 -2.26 -0.48
C ILE A 51 -8.14 -2.79 -0.24
N SER A 52 -9.03 -2.60 -1.22
CA SER A 52 -10.43 -3.01 -1.11
C SER A 52 -10.92 -3.83 -2.32
N GLY A 53 -10.08 -4.01 -3.34
CA GLY A 53 -10.49 -4.67 -4.58
C GLY A 53 -11.57 -3.91 -5.35
N TYR A 54 -12.24 -4.62 -6.24
CA TYR A 54 -13.31 -4.11 -7.08
C TYR A 54 -14.69 -4.54 -6.56
N SER A 55 -15.75 -3.84 -7.01
CA SER A 55 -17.13 -4.12 -6.61
C SER A 55 -17.65 -5.50 -7.03
N ASP A 56 -16.98 -6.12 -8.02
CA ASP A 56 -17.28 -7.48 -8.46
C ASP A 56 -16.64 -8.58 -7.56
N GLY A 57 -15.94 -8.18 -6.50
CA GLY A 57 -15.26 -9.08 -5.58
C GLY A 57 -13.91 -9.59 -6.07
N THR A 58 -13.30 -8.93 -7.06
CA THR A 58 -11.96 -9.26 -7.58
C THR A 58 -10.91 -8.27 -7.09
N PHE A 59 -9.64 -8.67 -7.12
CA PHE A 59 -8.48 -7.80 -6.88
C PHE A 59 -7.75 -7.43 -8.17
N LYS A 60 -7.74 -8.33 -9.14
CA LYS A 60 -7.07 -8.22 -10.45
C LYS A 60 -5.56 -8.03 -10.32
N PRO A 61 -4.85 -8.98 -9.73
CA PRO A 61 -3.42 -8.86 -9.39
C PRO A 61 -2.51 -8.59 -10.60
N ASN A 62 -2.95 -8.95 -11.80
CA ASN A 62 -2.19 -8.77 -13.04
C ASN A 62 -2.65 -7.56 -13.87
N ALA A 63 -3.62 -6.79 -13.39
CA ALA A 63 -4.11 -5.62 -14.12
C ALA A 63 -3.23 -4.39 -13.81
N PRO A 64 -2.95 -3.54 -14.80
CA PRO A 64 -2.26 -2.27 -14.56
C PRO A 64 -3.03 -1.40 -13.58
N ILE A 65 -2.32 -0.74 -12.67
CA ILE A 65 -2.92 0.11 -11.64
C ILE A 65 -2.93 1.58 -12.05
N ALA A 66 -4.10 2.22 -11.91
CA ALA A 66 -4.23 3.64 -12.16
C ALA A 66 -3.66 4.49 -11.00
N LYS A 67 -3.07 5.64 -11.35
CA LYS A 67 -2.40 6.56 -10.43
C LYS A 67 -3.28 7.00 -9.24
N LYS A 68 -4.59 7.21 -9.47
CA LYS A 68 -5.56 7.54 -8.41
C LYS A 68 -5.72 6.44 -7.36
N HIS A 69 -5.63 5.18 -7.77
CA HIS A 69 -5.75 4.06 -6.83
C HIS A 69 -4.51 3.94 -5.94
N VAL A 70 -3.33 4.17 -6.52
CA VAL A 70 -2.08 4.23 -5.73
C VAL A 70 -2.12 5.39 -4.74
N ALA A 71 -2.65 6.57 -5.13
CA ALA A 71 -2.84 7.68 -4.20
C ALA A 71 -3.72 7.28 -3.01
N LYS A 72 -4.87 6.63 -3.25
CA LYS A 72 -5.75 6.13 -2.19
C LYS A 72 -5.05 5.12 -1.28
N MET A 73 -4.34 4.16 -1.85
CA MET A 73 -3.61 3.15 -1.09
C MET A 73 -2.55 3.78 -0.18
N LEU A 74 -1.80 4.76 -0.68
CA LEU A 74 -0.78 5.45 0.10
C LEU A 74 -1.36 6.30 1.24
N VAL A 75 -2.51 6.96 1.01
CA VAL A 75 -3.22 7.67 2.08
C VAL A 75 -3.56 6.72 3.22
N SER A 76 -4.11 5.54 2.92
CA SER A 76 -4.43 4.54 3.93
C SER A 76 -3.20 3.91 4.57
N ALA A 77 -2.14 3.65 3.78
CA ALA A 77 -0.94 2.97 4.28
C ALA A 77 -0.08 3.86 5.20
N LEU A 78 -0.07 5.17 4.95
CA LEU A 78 0.76 6.15 5.64
C LEU A 78 -0.04 7.06 6.58
N ASP A 79 -1.33 6.83 6.71
CA ASP A 79 -2.27 7.67 7.49
C ASP A 79 -2.13 9.16 7.15
N LEU A 80 -2.09 9.47 5.83
CA LEU A 80 -1.88 10.84 5.38
C LEU A 80 -3.12 11.70 5.66
N PRO A 81 -2.95 12.95 6.11
CA PRO A 81 -4.07 13.87 6.34
C PRO A 81 -4.81 14.15 5.02
N THR A 82 -6.15 14.14 5.06
CA THR A 82 -7.01 14.44 3.91
C THR A 82 -7.79 15.74 4.08
N THR A 83 -7.44 16.53 5.10
CA THR A 83 -8.01 17.84 5.41
C THR A 83 -6.91 18.89 5.51
N ASN A 84 -7.28 20.17 5.36
CA ASN A 84 -6.37 21.32 5.43
C ASN A 84 -5.20 21.23 4.45
N LEU A 85 -5.47 20.73 3.26
CA LEU A 85 -4.48 20.54 2.20
C LEU A 85 -4.42 21.76 1.28
N LYS A 86 -3.24 22.00 0.71
CA LYS A 86 -3.09 23.00 -0.36
C LYS A 86 -3.89 22.53 -1.59
N PRO A 87 -4.56 23.46 -2.30
CA PRO A 87 -5.28 23.14 -3.52
C PRO A 87 -4.37 22.49 -4.58
N LEU A 88 -4.97 21.63 -5.40
CA LEU A 88 -4.27 21.00 -6.51
C LEU A 88 -4.18 21.95 -7.70
N PRO A 89 -3.02 22.02 -8.39
CA PRO A 89 -2.85 22.85 -9.57
C PRO A 89 -3.26 22.14 -10.87
N TYR A 90 -3.99 21.02 -10.79
CA TYR A 90 -4.26 20.14 -11.94
C TYR A 90 -5.63 20.37 -12.54
N LYS A 91 -5.67 20.61 -13.86
CA LYS A 91 -6.92 20.84 -14.62
C LYS A 91 -7.82 19.60 -14.66
N ASP A 92 -7.23 18.42 -14.65
CA ASP A 92 -7.92 17.12 -14.75
C ASP A 92 -8.34 16.53 -13.38
N VAL A 93 -8.12 17.29 -12.28
CA VAL A 93 -8.55 16.91 -10.93
C VAL A 93 -9.26 18.10 -10.27
N PRO A 94 -10.48 18.43 -10.70
CA PRO A 94 -11.28 19.45 -10.03
C PRO A 94 -11.66 19.01 -8.61
N THR A 95 -12.06 19.97 -7.75
CA THR A 95 -12.45 19.69 -6.35
C THR A 95 -13.58 18.68 -6.21
N THR A 96 -14.37 18.48 -7.25
CA THR A 96 -15.45 17.48 -7.34
C THR A 96 -14.97 16.10 -7.75
N HIS A 97 -13.68 15.94 -8.09
CA HIS A 97 -13.14 14.63 -8.49
C HIS A 97 -13.21 13.64 -7.34
N PRO A 98 -13.70 12.39 -7.54
CA PRO A 98 -13.89 11.40 -6.45
C PRO A 98 -12.65 11.11 -5.60
N TYR A 99 -11.46 11.28 -6.17
CA TYR A 99 -10.17 11.05 -5.51
C TYR A 99 -9.41 12.36 -5.22
N TYR A 100 -10.13 13.49 -5.17
CA TYR A 100 -9.47 14.80 -4.97
C TYR A 100 -8.66 14.83 -3.68
N LYS A 101 -9.23 14.35 -2.58
CA LYS A 101 -8.60 14.39 -1.25
C LYS A 101 -7.34 13.52 -1.19
N GLU A 102 -7.41 12.32 -1.72
CA GLU A 102 -6.28 11.39 -1.75
C GLU A 102 -5.15 11.92 -2.64
N ILE A 103 -5.49 12.45 -3.81
CA ILE A 103 -4.51 13.06 -4.72
C ILE A 103 -3.86 14.29 -4.06
N ALA A 104 -4.66 15.13 -3.40
CA ALA A 104 -4.13 16.29 -2.68
C ALA A 104 -3.22 15.86 -1.52
N ALA A 105 -3.57 14.82 -0.77
CA ALA A 105 -2.76 14.31 0.33
C ALA A 105 -1.38 13.85 -0.15
N VAL A 106 -1.31 12.99 -1.17
CA VAL A 106 -0.02 12.50 -1.70
C VAL A 106 0.79 13.57 -2.40
N GLN A 107 0.14 14.57 -3.01
CA GLN A 107 0.80 15.76 -3.58
C GLN A 107 1.40 16.64 -2.48
N ASN A 108 0.64 16.92 -1.42
CA ASN A 108 1.10 17.74 -0.29
C ASN A 108 2.23 17.05 0.48
N ALA A 109 2.21 15.73 0.58
CA ALA A 109 3.29 14.93 1.15
C ALA A 109 4.53 14.82 0.22
N GLY A 110 4.47 15.36 -1.00
CA GLY A 110 5.59 15.32 -1.96
C GLY A 110 5.86 13.93 -2.56
N ILE A 111 4.94 12.98 -2.38
CA ILE A 111 5.11 11.57 -2.81
C ILE A 111 4.80 11.41 -4.29
N ILE A 112 3.64 11.91 -4.73
CA ILE A 112 3.21 11.84 -6.13
C ILE A 112 2.91 13.25 -6.64
N SER A 113 3.36 13.56 -7.84
CA SER A 113 3.07 14.81 -8.54
C SER A 113 2.59 14.56 -9.96
N GLY A 114 1.89 15.55 -10.51
CA GLY A 114 1.56 15.60 -11.93
C GLY A 114 2.66 16.21 -12.77
N SER A 115 2.39 16.38 -14.04
CA SER A 115 3.25 17.08 -15.00
C SER A 115 2.40 17.88 -15.99
N ASN A 116 2.98 18.97 -16.53
CA ASN A 116 2.32 19.80 -17.54
C ASN A 116 0.89 20.26 -17.17
N GLY A 117 0.67 20.54 -15.87
CA GLY A 117 -0.64 20.99 -15.37
C GLY A 117 -1.71 19.89 -15.24
N ASN A 118 -1.34 18.63 -15.39
CA ASN A 118 -2.23 17.48 -15.23
C ASN A 118 -1.66 16.45 -14.26
N PHE A 119 -2.52 15.78 -13.53
CA PHE A 119 -2.17 14.65 -12.67
C PHE A 119 -2.24 13.31 -13.40
N ASN A 120 -3.13 13.20 -14.35
CA ASN A 120 -3.49 11.98 -15.08
C ASN A 120 -3.98 10.86 -14.13
N PRO A 121 -5.11 11.06 -13.42
CA PRO A 121 -5.56 10.14 -12.37
C PRO A 121 -5.90 8.73 -12.88
N ASN A 122 -6.33 8.61 -14.14
CA ASN A 122 -6.69 7.35 -14.78
C ASN A 122 -5.51 6.68 -15.53
N GLY A 123 -4.38 7.36 -15.62
CA GLY A 123 -3.19 6.81 -16.27
C GLY A 123 -2.57 5.69 -15.45
N ASN A 124 -2.18 4.60 -16.11
CA ASN A 124 -1.43 3.53 -15.50
C ASN A 124 -0.02 3.98 -15.13
N LEU A 125 0.47 3.51 -14.01
CA LEU A 125 1.85 3.77 -13.57
C LEU A 125 2.80 2.76 -14.22
N THR A 126 3.97 3.27 -14.60
CA THR A 126 5.08 2.41 -14.97
C THR A 126 5.86 1.94 -13.75
N ARG A 127 6.66 0.89 -13.91
CA ARG A 127 7.54 0.38 -12.84
C ARG A 127 8.52 1.44 -12.35
N ALA A 128 9.09 2.26 -13.23
CA ALA A 128 9.95 3.38 -12.85
C ALA A 128 9.22 4.42 -12.00
N GLN A 129 7.99 4.78 -12.39
CA GLN A 129 7.17 5.70 -11.62
C GLN A 129 6.82 5.14 -10.25
N MET A 130 6.48 3.84 -10.18
CA MET A 130 6.22 3.18 -8.91
C MET A 130 7.46 3.12 -8.02
N ALA A 131 8.65 2.86 -8.58
CA ALA A 131 9.91 2.88 -7.84
C ALA A 131 10.13 4.26 -7.17
N LYS A 132 9.92 5.35 -7.90
CA LYS A 132 9.99 6.71 -7.34
C LYS A 132 8.95 6.92 -6.23
N ILE A 133 7.72 6.47 -6.44
CA ILE A 133 6.63 6.62 -5.46
C ILE A 133 6.96 5.88 -4.16
N ILE A 134 7.36 4.62 -4.25
CA ILE A 134 7.71 3.80 -3.08
C ILE A 134 8.93 4.38 -2.36
N ALA A 135 9.98 4.76 -3.10
CA ALA A 135 11.17 5.35 -2.49
C ALA A 135 10.83 6.63 -1.70
N LYS A 136 9.97 7.49 -2.25
CA LYS A 136 9.53 8.72 -1.57
C LYS A 136 8.57 8.46 -0.41
N ALA A 137 7.63 7.54 -0.58
CA ALA A 137 6.62 7.22 0.42
C ALA A 137 7.24 6.68 1.72
N PHE A 138 8.33 5.93 1.60
CA PHE A 138 8.99 5.26 2.72
C PHE A 138 10.40 5.80 3.02
N ASP A 139 10.76 6.96 2.46
CA ASP A 139 12.08 7.61 2.57
C ASP A 139 13.26 6.65 2.31
N LEU A 140 13.10 5.76 1.32
CA LEU A 140 14.10 4.77 0.99
C LEU A 140 15.31 5.41 0.31
N LYS A 141 16.48 5.03 0.75
CA LYS A 141 17.77 5.49 0.23
C LYS A 141 18.74 4.31 0.14
N GLY A 142 19.82 4.50 -0.57
CA GLY A 142 20.90 3.54 -0.68
C GLY A 142 21.22 3.19 -2.11
N THR A 143 22.37 2.57 -2.27
CA THR A 143 22.87 2.03 -3.54
C THR A 143 23.09 0.54 -3.37
N SER A 144 22.71 -0.23 -4.36
CA SER A 144 22.87 -1.69 -4.39
C SER A 144 23.98 -2.08 -5.36
N ASP A 145 24.60 -3.23 -5.12
CA ASP A 145 25.51 -3.85 -6.08
C ASP A 145 24.77 -4.43 -7.30
N VAL A 146 23.44 -4.56 -7.20
CA VAL A 146 22.58 -4.99 -8.32
C VAL A 146 22.56 -3.90 -9.40
N GLN A 147 23.01 -4.25 -10.60
CA GLN A 147 22.99 -3.37 -11.76
C GLN A 147 21.94 -3.86 -12.76
N PHE A 148 21.03 -2.98 -13.14
CA PHE A 148 20.03 -3.27 -14.16
C PHE A 148 20.47 -2.69 -15.50
N LYS A 149 20.60 -3.54 -16.53
CA LYS A 149 21.11 -3.17 -17.85
C LYS A 149 20.27 -2.11 -18.56
N ASP A 150 18.99 -2.06 -18.25
CA ASP A 150 17.98 -1.16 -18.81
C ASP A 150 17.70 0.08 -17.93
N VAL A 151 18.49 0.27 -16.85
CA VAL A 151 18.43 1.47 -15.99
C VAL A 151 19.83 2.05 -15.86
N PRO A 152 20.32 2.80 -16.87
CA PRO A 152 21.64 3.41 -16.84
C PRO A 152 21.72 4.48 -15.73
N LYS A 153 22.92 4.76 -15.23
CA LYS A 153 23.16 5.76 -14.16
C LYS A 153 22.64 7.17 -14.49
N THR A 154 22.47 7.47 -15.77
CA THR A 154 21.94 8.74 -16.27
C THR A 154 20.42 8.79 -16.32
N ALA A 155 19.73 7.65 -16.12
CA ALA A 155 18.27 7.61 -16.11
C ALA A 155 17.72 8.31 -14.87
N TRP A 156 16.60 9.04 -15.03
CA TRP A 156 15.95 9.77 -13.93
C TRP A 156 15.47 8.86 -12.80
N GLU A 157 15.16 7.62 -13.10
CA GLU A 157 14.70 6.61 -12.17
C GLU A 157 15.82 5.88 -11.44
N TYR A 158 17.07 6.03 -11.88
CA TYR A 158 18.20 5.25 -11.39
C TYR A 158 18.30 5.23 -9.85
N GLU A 159 18.30 6.40 -9.23
CA GLU A 159 18.43 6.52 -7.77
C GLU A 159 17.28 5.82 -7.02
N PHE A 160 16.06 5.91 -7.55
CA PHE A 160 14.90 5.27 -6.95
C PHE A 160 14.95 3.75 -7.09
N VAL A 161 15.34 3.25 -8.27
CA VAL A 161 15.49 1.81 -8.51
C VAL A 161 16.60 1.24 -7.63
N GLN A 162 17.73 1.94 -7.50
CA GLN A 162 18.82 1.57 -6.61
C GLN A 162 18.39 1.56 -5.14
N ALA A 163 17.62 2.54 -4.70
CA ALA A 163 17.07 2.58 -3.35
C ALA A 163 16.16 1.36 -3.07
N LEU A 164 15.28 0.98 -4.01
CA LEU A 164 14.46 -0.22 -3.87
C LEU A 164 15.30 -1.50 -3.79
N ALA A 165 16.31 -1.62 -4.63
CA ALA A 165 17.20 -2.79 -4.64
C ALA A 165 18.02 -2.88 -3.35
N ALA A 166 18.56 -1.76 -2.86
CA ALA A 166 19.32 -1.69 -1.60
C ALA A 166 18.48 -2.07 -0.38
N ASN A 167 17.17 -1.86 -0.44
CA ASN A 167 16.22 -2.22 0.62
C ASN A 167 15.48 -3.55 0.35
N ASN A 168 15.97 -4.38 -0.59
CA ASN A 168 15.41 -5.68 -0.94
C ASN A 168 13.94 -5.66 -1.40
N ILE A 169 13.45 -4.53 -1.91
CA ILE A 169 12.08 -4.40 -2.41
C ILE A 169 11.97 -4.89 -3.85
N THR A 170 13.05 -4.81 -4.62
CA THR A 170 13.11 -5.34 -5.97
C THR A 170 14.41 -6.08 -6.22
N THR A 171 14.31 -7.18 -6.95
CA THR A 171 15.45 -7.93 -7.50
C THR A 171 15.48 -7.85 -9.03
N GLY A 172 14.48 -7.18 -9.63
CA GLY A 172 14.30 -7.13 -11.07
C GLY A 172 13.84 -8.47 -11.66
N TYR A 173 14.17 -8.66 -12.92
CA TYR A 173 13.87 -9.88 -13.67
C TYR A 173 15.16 -10.61 -14.03
N SER A 174 15.02 -11.86 -14.48
CA SER A 174 16.13 -12.66 -14.99
C SER A 174 16.90 -11.89 -16.07
N GLY A 175 18.24 -12.04 -16.09
CA GLY A 175 19.11 -11.33 -17.01
C GLY A 175 19.52 -9.92 -16.57
N GLY A 176 19.18 -9.50 -15.34
CA GLY A 176 19.56 -8.19 -14.80
C GLY A 176 18.77 -7.04 -15.44
N ILE A 177 17.45 -7.19 -15.55
CA ILE A 177 16.55 -6.24 -16.19
C ILE A 177 15.51 -5.76 -15.17
N PHE A 178 15.19 -4.47 -15.17
CA PHE A 178 14.17 -3.87 -14.31
C PHE A 178 12.83 -3.64 -15.00
N LYS A 179 12.85 -3.37 -16.31
CA LYS A 179 11.70 -3.00 -17.15
C LYS A 179 11.04 -1.69 -16.72
N PRO A 180 11.74 -0.56 -16.72
CA PRO A 180 11.27 0.71 -16.16
C PRO A 180 9.98 1.24 -16.80
N THR A 181 9.76 0.97 -18.07
CA THR A 181 8.61 1.48 -18.86
C THR A 181 7.38 0.57 -18.84
N GLU A 182 7.52 -0.66 -18.38
CA GLU A 182 6.40 -1.60 -18.27
C GLU A 182 5.34 -1.07 -17.29
N PRO A 183 4.05 -1.20 -17.60
CA PRO A 183 2.99 -0.90 -16.64
C PRO A 183 3.03 -1.86 -15.43
N ILE A 184 2.59 -1.37 -14.29
CA ILE A 184 2.53 -2.13 -13.06
C ILE A 184 1.10 -2.30 -12.61
#